data_8cf860848a89cd4158b96db58b375a66
#
_entry.id   8cf860848a89cd4158b96db58b375a66
#
_cell.length_a   1.000
_cell.length_b   1.000
_cell.length_c   1.000
_cell.angle_alpha   90.00
_cell.angle_beta   90.00
_cell.angle_gamma   90.00
#
_symmetry.space_group_name_H-M   'P 1'
#
loop_
_entity.id
_entity.type
_entity.pdbx_description
1 polymer ?
#
loop_
_entity_poly.entity_id
_entity_poly.type
_entity_poly.pdbx_seq_one_letter_code
_entity_poly.pdbx_strand_id
1 'polypeptide(L)'
;NETMENATRLAAYKAAKEKGMSNQQAASLAKNITVNFNRKGQMATQVGALYAFFNASVQGTARIAETLFDMKDGNIRTARLSKTGKKIMVGGIMLGSMQALLLAAAGFGDDEPPEFVRERNLILPIGDGKYLTLAMPLGFHVIPGIGRIATEFVLSGGKDPLKKLASFGSMFADSFNPIGSAGWSLQTITPSIVDPFAALAENRDFTGKEIYRKDFNALNPTPGHDRAKDVATVWSRYISETLNFVTGGSEFKPGLVSWSPDAIDYLIGQATGGIGRELNKAFQSGTAAATGEELPIYKIPLVGRFVGDTTGQGGQSSKFYDAIKQINMHEAEYKGLIKDGRQQEAREYMAENPATRLMLLGNHAERTVQKLRSAKRDLVDSGADSEQVRVAEERITATMRLFNERVAAAI
;
A
#
# COMPACT_ATOMS: atom_id res chain seq x y z
N ASN A 1 23.44 -7.55 -2.88
CA ASN A 1 22.71 -8.39 -1.90
C ASN A 1 23.52 -9.59 -1.42
N GLU A 2 24.14 -10.38 -2.30
CA GLU A 2 24.95 -11.57 -1.94
C GLU A 2 26.08 -11.26 -0.96
N THR A 3 26.78 -10.13 -1.16
CA THR A 3 27.88 -9.73 -0.28
C THR A 3 27.41 -9.47 1.15
N MET A 4 26.30 -8.77 1.33
CA MET A 4 25.71 -8.51 2.64
C MET A 4 25.22 -9.79 3.31
N GLU A 5 24.56 -10.65 2.54
CA GLU A 5 24.08 -11.95 3.03
C GLU A 5 25.25 -12.84 3.46
N ASN A 6 26.30 -12.95 2.65
CA ASN A 6 27.48 -13.73 2.96
C ASN A 6 28.25 -13.15 4.17
N ALA A 7 28.29 -11.81 4.33
CA ALA A 7 28.89 -11.18 5.50
C ALA A 7 28.12 -11.56 6.79
N THR A 8 26.78 -11.53 6.74
CA THR A 8 25.93 -11.94 7.88
C THR A 8 26.12 -13.43 8.22
N ARG A 9 26.16 -14.30 7.20
CA ARG A 9 26.41 -15.73 7.38
C ARG A 9 27.78 -16.01 7.99
N LEU A 10 28.81 -15.30 7.53
CA LEU A 10 30.18 -15.43 8.05
C LEU A 10 30.27 -14.96 9.51
N ALA A 11 29.63 -13.83 9.84
CA ALA A 11 29.58 -13.34 11.21
C ALA A 11 28.91 -14.34 12.14
N ALA A 12 27.77 -14.94 11.73
CA ALA A 12 27.08 -15.97 12.49
C ALA A 12 27.93 -17.24 12.68
N TYR A 13 28.65 -17.66 11.63
CA TYR A 13 29.58 -18.80 11.71
C TYR A 13 30.67 -18.54 12.73
N LYS A 14 31.33 -17.38 12.70
CA LYS A 14 32.38 -16.99 13.64
C LYS A 14 31.85 -16.98 15.07
N ALA A 15 30.71 -16.32 15.31
CA ALA A 15 30.09 -16.27 16.65
C ALA A 15 29.72 -17.67 17.19
N ALA A 16 29.26 -18.58 16.32
CA ALA A 16 28.97 -19.95 16.70
C ALA A 16 30.26 -20.73 17.06
N LYS A 17 31.35 -20.50 16.32
CA LYS A 17 32.66 -21.09 16.61
C LYS A 17 33.23 -20.61 17.95
N GLU A 18 33.12 -19.32 18.23
CA GLU A 18 33.53 -18.72 19.51
C GLU A 18 32.76 -19.28 20.71
N LYS A 19 31.51 -19.70 20.49
CA LYS A 19 30.68 -20.39 21.48
C LYS A 19 30.96 -21.91 21.60
N GLY A 20 32.00 -22.42 20.94
CA GLY A 20 32.42 -23.80 21.03
C GLY A 20 31.63 -24.78 20.16
N MET A 21 30.82 -24.32 19.21
CA MET A 21 30.09 -25.21 18.29
C MET A 21 31.04 -25.92 17.33
N SER A 22 30.72 -27.16 16.94
CA SER A 22 31.46 -27.90 15.91
C SER A 22 31.33 -27.16 14.56
N ASN A 23 32.26 -27.44 13.62
CA ASN A 23 32.23 -26.84 12.28
C ASN A 23 30.92 -27.13 11.55
N GLN A 24 30.36 -28.32 11.70
CA GLN A 24 29.10 -28.72 11.08
C GLN A 24 27.91 -27.96 11.68
N GLN A 25 27.87 -27.82 13.01
CA GLN A 25 26.82 -27.06 13.71
C GLN A 25 26.88 -25.57 13.35
N ALA A 26 28.09 -24.98 13.37
CA ALA A 26 28.28 -23.57 12.99
C ALA A 26 27.91 -23.29 11.52
N ALA A 27 28.30 -24.21 10.62
CA ALA A 27 27.94 -24.12 9.20
C ALA A 27 26.42 -24.26 8.97
N SER A 28 25.78 -25.20 9.70
CA SER A 28 24.34 -25.37 9.65
C SER A 28 23.61 -24.12 10.15
N LEU A 29 24.04 -23.55 11.27
CA LEU A 29 23.47 -22.30 11.80
C LEU A 29 23.63 -21.15 10.82
N ALA A 30 24.82 -20.96 10.26
CA ALA A 30 25.10 -19.90 9.27
C ALA A 30 24.26 -20.03 7.99
N LYS A 31 24.06 -21.25 7.48
CA LYS A 31 23.20 -21.53 6.31
C LYS A 31 21.74 -21.24 6.59
N ASN A 32 21.31 -21.43 7.82
CA ASN A 32 19.89 -21.31 8.20
C ASN A 32 19.53 -19.95 8.81
N ILE A 33 20.46 -19.01 8.97
CA ILE A 33 20.19 -17.67 9.50
C ILE A 33 19.41 -16.81 8.52
N THR A 34 19.60 -17.06 7.22
CA THR A 34 18.79 -16.52 6.14
C THR A 34 17.98 -17.63 5.48
N VAL A 35 17.12 -17.31 4.52
CA VAL A 35 16.35 -18.32 3.78
C VAL A 35 17.29 -19.27 3.07
N ASN A 36 17.18 -20.57 3.36
CA ASN A 36 17.97 -21.59 2.72
C ASN A 36 17.23 -22.16 1.49
N PHE A 37 17.49 -21.60 0.32
CA PHE A 37 16.83 -22.02 -0.93
C PHE A 37 17.09 -23.49 -1.33
N ASN A 38 18.10 -24.13 -0.74
CA ASN A 38 18.38 -25.55 -0.97
C ASN A 38 17.53 -26.48 -0.10
N ARG A 39 16.86 -25.96 0.93
CA ARG A 39 15.98 -26.73 1.78
C ARG A 39 14.57 -26.74 1.18
N LYS A 40 14.34 -27.64 0.23
CA LYS A 40 13.08 -27.77 -0.51
C LYS A 40 12.46 -29.14 -0.29
N GLY A 41 11.16 -29.19 0.02
CA GLY A 41 10.38 -30.42 -0.07
C GLY A 41 10.09 -30.78 -1.54
N GLN A 42 9.68 -32.00 -1.82
CA GLN A 42 9.41 -32.48 -3.19
C GLN A 42 8.41 -31.58 -3.94
N MET A 43 7.33 -31.17 -3.30
CA MET A 43 6.33 -30.24 -3.90
C MET A 43 6.82 -28.80 -3.98
N ALA A 44 7.72 -28.37 -3.09
CA ALA A 44 8.22 -26.98 -3.07
C ALA A 44 9.04 -26.61 -4.31
N THR A 45 9.57 -27.59 -5.04
CA THR A 45 10.26 -27.34 -6.29
C THR A 45 9.28 -26.97 -7.41
N GLN A 46 8.15 -27.65 -7.50
CA GLN A 46 7.12 -27.38 -8.51
C GLN A 46 6.35 -26.08 -8.21
N VAL A 47 5.92 -25.91 -6.97
CA VAL A 47 5.20 -24.71 -6.52
C VAL A 47 6.11 -23.48 -6.54
N GLY A 48 7.37 -23.61 -6.13
CA GLY A 48 8.35 -22.52 -6.16
C GLY A 48 8.75 -22.07 -7.57
N ALA A 49 8.53 -22.89 -8.59
CA ALA A 49 8.68 -22.46 -9.99
C ALA A 49 7.56 -21.52 -10.44
N LEU A 50 6.36 -21.67 -9.88
CA LEU A 50 5.21 -20.84 -10.18
C LEU A 50 5.15 -19.60 -9.26
N TYR A 51 5.53 -19.76 -7.99
CA TYR A 51 5.45 -18.71 -6.96
C TYR A 51 6.85 -18.45 -6.39
N ALA A 52 7.50 -17.38 -6.85
CA ALA A 52 8.90 -17.07 -6.58
C ALA A 52 9.27 -17.05 -5.09
N PHE A 53 8.37 -16.62 -4.22
CA PHE A 53 8.62 -16.46 -2.78
C PHE A 53 7.98 -17.54 -1.90
N PHE A 54 7.35 -18.57 -2.48
CA PHE A 54 6.66 -19.62 -1.71
C PHE A 54 7.56 -20.25 -0.66
N ASN A 55 8.74 -20.71 -1.05
CA ASN A 55 9.67 -21.35 -0.14
C ASN A 55 10.21 -20.41 0.94
N ALA A 56 10.41 -19.13 0.61
CA ALA A 56 10.84 -18.10 1.55
C ALA A 56 9.76 -17.85 2.61
N SER A 57 8.51 -17.76 2.21
CA SER A 57 7.36 -17.57 3.13
C SER A 57 7.18 -18.74 4.06
N VAL A 58 7.25 -19.99 3.57
CA VAL A 58 7.14 -21.20 4.38
C VAL A 58 8.27 -21.28 5.39
N GLN A 59 9.53 -21.05 4.98
CA GLN A 59 10.68 -21.07 5.89
C GLN A 59 10.62 -19.92 6.89
N GLY A 60 10.19 -18.72 6.47
CA GLY A 60 10.00 -17.57 7.34
C GLY A 60 8.98 -17.86 8.44
N THR A 61 7.82 -18.40 8.07
CA THR A 61 6.78 -18.81 9.02
C THR A 61 7.28 -19.86 10.02
N ALA A 62 7.98 -20.90 9.52
CA ALA A 62 8.57 -21.92 10.38
C ALA A 62 9.58 -21.33 11.39
N ARG A 63 10.42 -20.38 10.94
CA ARG A 63 11.38 -19.68 11.81
C ARG A 63 10.72 -18.83 12.89
N ILE A 64 9.64 -18.13 12.53
CA ILE A 64 8.86 -17.37 13.52
C ILE A 64 8.30 -18.31 14.56
N ALA A 65 7.71 -19.43 14.14
CA ALA A 65 7.18 -20.43 15.04
C ALA A 65 8.28 -21.03 15.95
N GLU A 66 9.44 -21.42 15.39
CA GLU A 66 10.60 -21.93 16.16
C GLU A 66 11.14 -20.89 17.16
N THR A 67 11.09 -19.60 16.83
CA THR A 67 11.54 -18.52 17.72
C THR A 67 10.58 -18.26 18.87
N LEU A 68 9.27 -18.27 18.55
CA LEU A 68 8.23 -17.95 19.53
C LEU A 68 7.89 -19.14 20.45
N PHE A 69 7.99 -20.37 19.95
CA PHE A 69 7.52 -21.55 20.65
C PHE A 69 8.63 -22.59 20.85
N ASP A 70 8.70 -23.14 22.06
CA ASP A 70 9.43 -24.38 22.37
C ASP A 70 8.51 -25.55 22.00
N MET A 71 8.87 -26.28 20.94
CA MET A 71 8.15 -27.46 20.47
C MET A 71 8.94 -28.72 20.85
N LYS A 72 8.40 -29.57 21.73
CA LYS A 72 8.97 -30.88 21.97
C LYS A 72 8.71 -31.79 20.77
N ASP A 73 9.75 -32.35 20.20
CA ASP A 73 9.71 -33.31 19.09
C ASP A 73 9.02 -32.76 17.81
N GLY A 74 9.02 -31.44 17.62
CA GLY A 74 8.36 -30.79 16.49
C GLY A 74 6.82 -30.85 16.50
N ASN A 75 6.23 -31.24 17.64
CA ASN A 75 4.79 -31.39 17.76
C ASN A 75 4.12 -30.08 18.20
N ILE A 76 3.29 -29.51 17.33
CA ILE A 76 2.54 -28.27 17.59
C ILE A 76 1.62 -28.37 18.81
N ARG A 77 1.10 -29.57 19.13
CA ARG A 77 0.22 -29.80 20.28
C ARG A 77 0.92 -29.60 21.63
N THR A 78 2.26 -29.68 21.66
CA THR A 78 3.08 -29.44 22.84
C THR A 78 3.77 -28.09 22.88
N ALA A 79 3.45 -27.23 21.93
CA ALA A 79 4.06 -25.91 21.77
C ALA A 79 3.77 -25.02 22.99
N ARG A 80 4.82 -24.48 23.59
CA ARG A 80 4.76 -23.48 24.67
C ARG A 80 5.58 -22.27 24.27
N LEU A 81 5.13 -21.07 24.65
CA LEU A 81 5.93 -19.86 24.42
C LEU A 81 7.30 -20.01 25.08
N SER A 82 8.34 -19.90 24.27
CA SER A 82 9.74 -19.88 24.70
C SER A 82 10.01 -18.64 25.58
N LYS A 83 11.11 -18.65 26.34
CA LYS A 83 11.52 -17.47 27.11
C LYS A 83 11.74 -16.24 26.20
N THR A 84 12.33 -16.48 25.03
CA THR A 84 12.53 -15.45 23.98
C THR A 84 11.19 -15.04 23.38
N GLY A 85 10.31 -16.00 23.07
CA GLY A 85 8.97 -15.75 22.55
C GLY A 85 8.13 -14.86 23.48
N LYS A 86 8.16 -15.11 24.79
CA LYS A 86 7.47 -14.25 25.78
C LYS A 86 7.98 -12.81 25.75
N LYS A 87 9.31 -12.60 25.66
CA LYS A 87 9.90 -11.25 25.57
C LYS A 87 9.48 -10.55 24.28
N ILE A 88 9.50 -11.26 23.15
CA ILE A 88 9.08 -10.73 21.85
C ILE A 88 7.60 -10.38 21.86
N MET A 89 6.75 -11.24 22.40
CA MET A 89 5.30 -10.99 22.50
C MET A 89 5.01 -9.75 23.35
N VAL A 90 5.53 -9.69 24.57
CA VAL A 90 5.28 -8.55 25.48
C VAL A 90 5.87 -7.27 24.90
N GLY A 91 7.14 -7.29 24.49
CA GLY A 91 7.81 -6.12 23.93
C GLY A 91 7.16 -5.64 22.62
N GLY A 92 6.74 -6.56 21.75
CA GLY A 92 6.06 -6.21 20.51
C GLY A 92 4.67 -5.63 20.74
N ILE A 93 3.86 -6.21 21.62
CA ILE A 93 2.55 -5.65 21.99
C ILE A 93 2.72 -4.24 22.57
N MET A 94 3.66 -4.05 23.49
CA MET A 94 3.96 -2.73 24.05
C MET A 94 4.39 -1.72 22.97
N LEU A 95 5.25 -2.13 22.04
CA LEU A 95 5.70 -1.29 20.92
C LEU A 95 4.54 -0.85 20.06
N GLY A 96 3.63 -1.75 19.71
CA GLY A 96 2.43 -1.42 18.93
C GLY A 96 1.47 -0.50 19.67
N SER A 97 1.27 -0.74 20.98
CA SER A 97 0.46 0.14 21.83
C SER A 97 1.08 1.56 21.91
N MET A 98 2.39 1.64 22.09
CA MET A 98 3.10 2.93 22.08
C MET A 98 2.94 3.65 20.73
N GLN A 99 3.04 2.93 19.61
CA GLN A 99 2.82 3.51 18.29
C GLN A 99 1.42 4.13 18.15
N ALA A 100 0.37 3.41 18.58
CA ALA A 100 -1.00 3.93 18.54
C ALA A 100 -1.16 5.20 19.41
N LEU A 101 -0.58 5.18 20.61
CA LEU A 101 -0.61 6.36 21.50
C LEU A 101 0.16 7.54 20.92
N LEU A 102 1.34 7.30 20.34
CA LEU A 102 2.15 8.34 19.70
C LEU A 102 1.44 8.98 18.51
N LEU A 103 0.79 8.17 17.66
CA LEU A 103 0.03 8.67 16.52
C LEU A 103 -1.18 9.49 16.99
N ALA A 104 -1.91 9.02 17.99
CA ALA A 104 -3.03 9.76 18.57
C ALA A 104 -2.56 11.10 19.21
N ALA A 105 -1.47 11.08 19.97
CA ALA A 105 -0.90 12.28 20.59
C ALA A 105 -0.35 13.28 19.58
N ALA A 106 0.13 12.80 18.42
CA ALA A 106 0.63 13.65 17.33
C ALA A 106 -0.49 14.19 16.41
N GLY A 107 -1.76 13.97 16.75
CA GLY A 107 -2.90 14.49 16.01
C GLY A 107 -3.25 13.73 14.73
N PHE A 108 -2.77 12.49 14.59
CA PHE A 108 -3.11 11.62 13.45
C PHE A 108 -4.49 10.94 13.58
N GLY A 109 -5.37 11.39 14.49
CA GLY A 109 -6.66 10.74 14.73
C GLY A 109 -7.56 10.66 13.50
N ASP A 110 -7.67 11.76 12.74
CA ASP A 110 -8.46 11.82 11.49
C ASP A 110 -7.59 11.66 10.23
N ASP A 111 -6.29 11.91 10.35
CA ASP A 111 -5.29 11.88 9.27
C ASP A 111 -4.28 10.73 9.43
N GLU A 112 -4.78 9.54 9.70
CA GLU A 112 -3.93 8.36 9.90
C GLU A 112 -3.17 7.94 8.62
N PRO A 113 -1.91 7.46 8.77
CA PRO A 113 -1.22 6.78 7.68
C PRO A 113 -2.02 5.59 7.15
N PRO A 114 -1.91 5.24 5.85
CA PRO A 114 -2.64 4.11 5.27
C PRO A 114 -2.48 2.83 6.10
N GLU A 115 -3.54 2.04 6.24
CA GLU A 115 -3.56 0.82 7.07
C GLU A 115 -2.40 -0.12 6.75
N PHE A 116 -2.15 -0.39 5.46
CA PHE A 116 -1.03 -1.21 5.01
C PHE A 116 0.34 -0.70 5.53
N VAL A 117 0.52 0.62 5.62
CA VAL A 117 1.75 1.22 6.16
C VAL A 117 1.83 1.00 7.66
N ARG A 118 0.72 1.21 8.37
CA ARG A 118 0.63 1.03 9.83
C ARG A 118 0.82 -0.41 10.28
N GLU A 119 0.37 -1.36 9.48
CA GLU A 119 0.51 -2.79 9.77
C GLU A 119 1.95 -3.28 9.68
N ARG A 120 2.71 -2.79 8.71
CA ARG A 120 4.02 -3.34 8.33
C ARG A 120 5.22 -2.51 8.78
N ASN A 121 4.98 -1.32 9.29
CA ASN A 121 6.03 -0.40 9.67
C ASN A 121 5.85 0.13 11.09
N LEU A 122 6.97 0.37 11.75
CA LEU A 122 7.01 1.29 12.88
C LEU A 122 6.95 2.72 12.33
N ILE A 123 6.02 3.51 12.83
CA ILE A 123 5.77 4.87 12.38
C ILE A 123 6.18 5.84 13.46
N LEU A 124 7.03 6.79 13.10
CA LEU A 124 7.50 7.85 13.99
C LEU A 124 7.00 9.19 13.45
N PRO A 125 6.06 9.87 14.14
CA PRO A 125 5.60 11.19 13.75
C PRO A 125 6.75 12.20 13.80
N ILE A 126 6.85 13.08 12.80
CA ILE A 126 7.84 14.16 12.73
C ILE A 126 7.20 15.55 12.65
N GLY A 127 5.89 15.65 12.86
CA GLY A 127 5.12 16.89 12.83
C GLY A 127 4.46 17.16 11.48
N ASP A 128 3.49 18.05 11.46
CA ASP A 128 2.76 18.52 10.26
C ASP A 128 2.19 17.38 9.39
N GLY A 129 1.68 16.31 10.02
CA GLY A 129 1.17 15.15 9.31
C GLY A 129 2.21 14.30 8.59
N LYS A 130 3.50 14.58 8.80
CA LYS A 130 4.61 13.82 8.25
C LYS A 130 5.11 12.79 9.25
N TYR A 131 5.58 11.67 8.73
CA TYR A 131 6.07 10.57 9.55
C TYR A 131 7.20 9.81 8.87
N LEU A 132 8.07 9.22 9.69
CA LEU A 132 9.07 8.25 9.24
C LEU A 132 8.51 6.85 9.37
N THR A 133 8.89 5.99 8.44
CA THR A 133 8.55 4.57 8.44
C THR A 133 9.80 3.71 8.56
N LEU A 134 9.77 2.76 9.48
CA LEU A 134 10.78 1.71 9.61
C LEU A 134 10.09 0.37 9.39
N ALA A 135 10.45 -0.33 8.32
CA ALA A 135 9.86 -1.62 8.00
C ALA A 135 10.12 -2.64 9.12
N MET A 136 9.09 -3.27 9.61
CA MET A 136 9.19 -4.37 10.57
C MET A 136 9.42 -5.69 9.84
N PRO A 137 10.14 -6.66 10.44
CA PRO A 137 10.34 -7.97 9.84
C PRO A 137 9.00 -8.65 9.54
N LEU A 138 8.87 -9.19 8.33
CA LEU A 138 7.64 -9.83 7.87
C LEU A 138 7.26 -10.99 8.81
N GLY A 139 5.98 -11.03 9.19
CA GLY A 139 5.42 -11.99 10.14
C GLY A 139 5.56 -11.55 11.60
N PHE A 140 6.70 -10.99 12.02
CA PHE A 140 6.84 -10.46 13.39
C PHE A 140 6.02 -9.18 13.61
N HIS A 141 5.72 -8.40 12.58
CA HIS A 141 4.90 -7.19 12.66
C HIS A 141 3.45 -7.45 13.14
N VAL A 142 2.98 -8.69 13.05
CA VAL A 142 1.68 -9.11 13.59
C VAL A 142 1.62 -8.87 15.11
N ILE A 143 2.73 -9.05 15.82
CA ILE A 143 2.77 -8.91 17.29
C ILE A 143 2.57 -7.43 17.70
N PRO A 144 3.33 -6.47 17.20
CA PRO A 144 3.00 -5.05 17.39
C PRO A 144 1.60 -4.68 16.88
N GLY A 145 1.16 -5.26 15.77
CA GLY A 145 -0.19 -5.07 15.23
C GLY A 145 -1.30 -5.38 16.23
N ILE A 146 -1.16 -6.45 17.04
CA ILE A 146 -2.09 -6.75 18.13
C ILE A 146 -2.16 -5.58 19.12
N GLY A 147 -1.01 -5.09 19.58
CA GLY A 147 -0.94 -3.97 20.54
C GLY A 147 -1.56 -2.69 19.96
N ARG A 148 -1.25 -2.37 18.71
CA ARG A 148 -1.81 -1.22 18.00
C ARG A 148 -3.33 -1.30 17.90
N ILE A 149 -3.87 -2.39 17.34
CA ILE A 149 -5.31 -2.55 17.14
C ILE A 149 -6.06 -2.53 18.47
N ALA A 150 -5.53 -3.18 19.50
CA ALA A 150 -6.14 -3.17 20.83
C ALA A 150 -6.17 -1.77 21.45
N THR A 151 -5.09 -1.01 21.30
CA THR A 151 -5.01 0.38 21.81
C THR A 151 -5.91 1.32 21.03
N GLU A 152 -5.93 1.24 19.70
CA GLU A 152 -6.87 2.01 18.85
C GLU A 152 -8.32 1.70 19.18
N PHE A 153 -8.66 0.44 19.49
CA PHE A 153 -10.00 0.06 19.93
C PHE A 153 -10.39 0.73 21.25
N VAL A 154 -9.48 0.76 22.21
CA VAL A 154 -9.72 1.45 23.49
C VAL A 154 -9.84 2.97 23.30
N LEU A 155 -8.95 3.58 22.51
CA LEU A 155 -8.97 5.02 22.23
C LEU A 155 -10.23 5.46 21.49
N SER A 156 -10.77 4.61 20.62
CA SER A 156 -12.04 4.87 19.91
C SER A 156 -13.28 4.66 20.78
N GLY A 157 -13.14 4.32 22.06
CA GLY A 157 -14.26 4.00 22.95
C GLY A 157 -14.97 2.70 22.58
N GLY A 158 -14.28 1.75 21.97
CA GLY A 158 -14.83 0.44 21.59
C GLY A 158 -15.63 0.44 20.29
N LYS A 159 -15.46 1.45 19.44
CA LYS A 159 -16.17 1.54 18.16
C LYS A 159 -15.68 0.47 17.16
N ASP A 160 -16.58 0.00 16.32
CA ASP A 160 -16.32 -0.91 15.18
C ASP A 160 -15.56 -2.20 15.54
N PRO A 161 -16.00 -3.02 16.53
CA PRO A 161 -15.28 -4.22 16.95
C PRO A 161 -15.08 -5.23 15.81
N LEU A 162 -16.06 -5.40 14.93
CA LEU A 162 -15.97 -6.30 13.78
C LEU A 162 -14.93 -5.83 12.76
N LYS A 163 -14.86 -4.53 12.51
CA LYS A 163 -13.85 -3.95 11.61
C LYS A 163 -12.44 -4.15 12.16
N LYS A 164 -12.23 -3.93 13.45
CA LYS A 164 -10.92 -4.17 14.11
C LYS A 164 -10.54 -5.64 14.10
N LEU A 165 -11.50 -6.55 14.33
CA LEU A 165 -11.26 -7.99 14.24
C LEU A 165 -10.94 -8.42 12.80
N ALA A 166 -11.63 -7.86 11.81
CA ALA A 166 -11.35 -8.12 10.39
C ALA A 166 -9.96 -7.62 9.99
N SER A 167 -9.55 -6.41 10.41
CA SER A 167 -8.19 -5.89 10.18
C SER A 167 -7.13 -6.79 10.80
N PHE A 168 -7.36 -7.31 12.00
CA PHE A 168 -6.45 -8.27 12.61
C PHE A 168 -6.39 -9.59 11.82
N GLY A 169 -7.54 -10.11 11.41
CA GLY A 169 -7.64 -11.34 10.62
C GLY A 169 -6.94 -11.22 9.26
N SER A 170 -7.11 -10.10 8.55
CA SER A 170 -6.45 -9.83 7.27
C SER A 170 -4.93 -9.69 7.45
N MET A 171 -4.48 -8.91 8.41
CA MET A 171 -3.06 -8.75 8.73
C MET A 171 -2.38 -10.10 9.02
N PHE A 172 -3.04 -10.96 9.82
CA PHE A 172 -2.52 -12.29 10.13
C PHE A 172 -2.48 -13.19 8.89
N ALA A 173 -3.57 -13.24 8.13
CA ALA A 173 -3.67 -14.05 6.92
C ALA A 173 -2.61 -13.61 5.89
N ASP A 174 -2.47 -12.32 5.64
CA ASP A 174 -1.51 -11.76 4.67
C ASP A 174 -0.06 -12.00 5.08
N SER A 175 0.22 -12.02 6.39
CA SER A 175 1.57 -12.22 6.92
C SER A 175 2.07 -13.64 6.74
N PHE A 176 1.18 -14.63 6.80
CA PHE A 176 1.52 -16.05 6.76
C PHE A 176 1.05 -16.76 5.50
N ASN A 177 0.50 -16.03 4.53
CA ASN A 177 0.10 -16.59 3.24
C ASN A 177 1.35 -16.91 2.39
N PRO A 178 1.64 -18.19 2.08
CA PRO A 178 2.83 -18.56 1.32
C PRO A 178 2.71 -18.26 -0.18
N ILE A 179 1.49 -18.00 -0.68
CA ILE A 179 1.22 -17.78 -2.09
C ILE A 179 1.33 -16.30 -2.44
N GLY A 180 0.96 -15.40 -1.52
CA GLY A 180 1.07 -13.96 -1.73
C GLY A 180 0.60 -13.17 -0.53
N SER A 181 1.10 -11.94 -0.38
CA SER A 181 0.81 -11.04 0.74
C SER A 181 -0.27 -10.00 0.41
N ALA A 182 -1.02 -10.19 -0.69
CA ALA A 182 -2.01 -9.21 -1.19
C ALA A 182 -3.47 -9.56 -0.82
N GLY A 183 -3.68 -10.46 0.15
CA GLY A 183 -5.03 -10.93 0.51
C GLY A 183 -5.63 -11.90 -0.52
N TRP A 184 -6.95 -12.05 -0.52
CA TRP A 184 -7.69 -12.85 -1.51
C TRP A 184 -7.94 -11.99 -2.76
N SER A 185 -7.04 -12.06 -3.72
CA SER A 185 -7.12 -11.35 -4.99
C SER A 185 -6.71 -12.28 -6.14
N LEU A 186 -6.96 -11.85 -7.37
CA LEU A 186 -6.48 -12.58 -8.55
C LEU A 186 -4.96 -12.71 -8.52
N GLN A 187 -4.24 -11.67 -8.03
CA GLN A 187 -2.80 -11.68 -7.84
C GLN A 187 -2.33 -12.81 -6.93
N THR A 188 -3.08 -13.14 -5.89
CA THR A 188 -2.73 -14.20 -4.93
C THR A 188 -2.67 -15.58 -5.56
N ILE A 189 -3.55 -15.87 -6.52
CA ILE A 189 -3.66 -17.20 -7.17
C ILE A 189 -2.92 -17.26 -8.51
N THR A 190 -2.46 -16.12 -9.02
CA THR A 190 -1.76 -16.04 -10.31
C THR A 190 -0.26 -16.33 -10.13
N PRO A 191 0.38 -17.12 -11.01
CA PRO A 191 1.82 -17.32 -11.00
C PRO A 191 2.58 -15.99 -11.09
N SER A 192 3.70 -15.85 -10.39
CA SER A 192 4.46 -14.59 -10.24
C SER A 192 4.85 -13.90 -11.56
N ILE A 193 5.00 -14.67 -12.64
CA ILE A 193 5.31 -14.10 -13.97
C ILE A 193 4.11 -13.38 -14.60
N VAL A 194 2.90 -13.81 -14.27
CA VAL A 194 1.62 -13.26 -14.79
C VAL A 194 0.99 -12.27 -13.81
N ASP A 195 1.45 -12.28 -12.56
CA ASP A 195 0.94 -11.43 -11.48
C ASP A 195 0.82 -9.94 -11.84
N PRO A 196 1.80 -9.29 -12.53
CA PRO A 196 1.66 -7.89 -12.94
C PRO A 196 0.46 -7.63 -13.85
N PHE A 197 0.07 -8.58 -14.69
CA PHE A 197 -1.12 -8.46 -15.55
C PHE A 197 -2.40 -8.69 -14.77
N ALA A 198 -2.39 -9.59 -13.78
CA ALA A 198 -3.50 -9.76 -12.84
C ALA A 198 -3.75 -8.48 -12.03
N ALA A 199 -2.69 -7.84 -11.55
CA ALA A 199 -2.74 -6.56 -10.85
C ALA A 199 -3.34 -5.46 -11.71
N LEU A 200 -2.95 -5.38 -12.98
CA LEU A 200 -3.54 -4.42 -13.93
C LEU A 200 -5.01 -4.71 -14.23
N ALA A 201 -5.40 -5.99 -14.34
CA ALA A 201 -6.78 -6.38 -14.56
C ALA A 201 -7.68 -6.02 -13.36
N GLU A 202 -7.19 -6.20 -12.14
CA GLU A 202 -7.87 -5.76 -10.91
C GLU A 202 -7.75 -4.25 -10.67
N ASN A 203 -6.84 -3.58 -11.38
CA ASN A 203 -6.43 -2.20 -11.13
C ASN A 203 -6.01 -1.95 -9.67
N ARG A 204 -5.26 -2.88 -9.10
CA ARG A 204 -4.75 -2.80 -7.72
C ARG A 204 -3.33 -3.32 -7.65
N ASP A 205 -2.46 -2.61 -6.98
CA ASP A 205 -1.13 -3.10 -6.63
C ASP A 205 -1.21 -4.04 -5.40
N PHE A 206 -0.09 -4.66 -5.05
CA PHE A 206 0.02 -5.55 -3.87
C PHE A 206 -0.29 -4.85 -2.53
N THR A 207 -0.37 -3.51 -2.51
CA THR A 207 -0.77 -2.71 -1.35
C THR A 207 -2.26 -2.39 -1.34
N GLY A 208 -3.01 -2.85 -2.35
CA GLY A 208 -4.42 -2.56 -2.54
C GLY A 208 -4.72 -1.19 -3.17
N LYS A 209 -3.69 -0.40 -3.52
CA LYS A 209 -3.86 0.91 -4.17
C LYS A 209 -4.17 0.75 -5.65
N GLU A 210 -5.03 1.62 -6.16
CA GLU A 210 -5.30 1.68 -7.59
C GLU A 210 -4.04 2.05 -8.38
N ILE A 211 -3.73 1.24 -9.41
CA ILE A 211 -2.57 1.44 -10.28
C ILE A 211 -2.82 2.63 -11.20
N TYR A 212 -3.97 2.68 -11.87
CA TYR A 212 -4.33 3.73 -12.82
C TYR A 212 -5.74 4.26 -12.55
N ARG A 213 -6.04 5.46 -13.05
CA ARG A 213 -7.38 6.07 -12.93
C ARG A 213 -8.35 5.34 -13.84
N LYS A 214 -9.49 4.89 -13.29
CA LYS A 214 -10.57 4.28 -14.07
C LYS A 214 -11.25 5.33 -14.95
N ASP A 215 -11.65 4.91 -16.13
CA ASP A 215 -12.56 5.68 -16.98
C ASP A 215 -14.01 5.29 -16.62
N PHE A 216 -14.76 6.26 -16.16
CA PHE A 216 -16.19 6.06 -15.84
C PHE A 216 -17.11 6.44 -17.01
N ASN A 217 -16.56 6.99 -18.10
CA ASN A 217 -17.33 7.40 -19.25
C ASN A 217 -17.32 6.31 -20.34
N ALA A 218 -18.15 5.28 -20.15
CA ALA A 218 -18.22 4.17 -21.10
C ALA A 218 -18.71 4.55 -22.51
N LEU A 219 -19.47 5.65 -22.63
CA LEU A 219 -20.02 6.12 -23.90
C LEU A 219 -19.01 6.95 -24.72
N ASN A 220 -18.10 7.62 -24.05
CA ASN A 220 -17.04 8.41 -24.70
C ASN A 220 -15.73 8.24 -23.91
N PRO A 221 -15.03 7.11 -24.08
CA PRO A 221 -13.88 6.78 -23.30
C PRO A 221 -12.72 7.76 -23.56
N THR A 222 -12.06 8.18 -22.47
CA THR A 222 -10.92 9.08 -22.52
C THR A 222 -9.65 8.31 -22.91
N PRO A 223 -8.77 8.84 -23.79
CA PRO A 223 -7.50 8.22 -24.10
C PRO A 223 -6.68 7.90 -22.84
N GLY A 224 -5.91 6.79 -22.88
CA GLY A 224 -5.13 6.34 -21.74
C GLY A 224 -4.11 7.36 -21.25
N HIS A 225 -3.46 8.07 -22.15
CA HIS A 225 -2.45 9.09 -21.84
C HIS A 225 -3.01 10.29 -21.05
N ASP A 226 -4.28 10.65 -21.24
CA ASP A 226 -4.96 11.72 -20.50
C ASP A 226 -5.34 11.32 -19.07
N ARG A 227 -5.35 10.02 -18.76
CA ARG A 227 -5.71 9.50 -17.45
C ARG A 227 -4.51 9.35 -16.52
N ALA A 228 -3.36 9.90 -16.90
CA ALA A 228 -2.14 9.85 -16.10
C ALA A 228 -2.32 10.43 -14.71
N LYS A 229 -1.74 9.77 -13.71
CA LYS A 229 -1.51 10.36 -12.38
C LYS A 229 -0.36 11.36 -12.48
N ASP A 230 -0.31 12.29 -11.51
CA ASP A 230 0.74 13.32 -11.50
C ASP A 230 2.16 12.75 -11.30
N VAL A 231 2.24 11.52 -10.78
CA VAL A 231 3.49 10.79 -10.58
C VAL A 231 3.96 9.98 -11.79
N ALA A 232 3.16 9.91 -12.85
CA ALA A 232 3.52 9.17 -14.05
C ALA A 232 4.77 9.75 -14.71
N THR A 233 5.66 8.87 -15.17
CA THR A 233 6.93 9.29 -15.78
C THR A 233 6.73 9.89 -17.16
N VAL A 234 7.66 10.76 -17.59
CA VAL A 234 7.62 11.36 -18.92
C VAL A 234 7.68 10.29 -20.02
N TRP A 235 8.49 9.26 -19.81
CA TRP A 235 8.64 8.14 -20.75
C TRP A 235 7.37 7.33 -20.93
N SER A 236 6.68 7.03 -19.82
CA SER A 236 5.42 6.28 -19.87
C SER A 236 4.29 7.07 -20.53
N ARG A 237 4.29 8.39 -20.36
CA ARG A 237 3.37 9.29 -21.07
C ARG A 237 3.61 9.24 -22.57
N TYR A 238 4.87 9.39 -23.01
CA TYR A 238 5.25 9.31 -24.41
C TYR A 238 4.92 7.94 -25.04
N ILE A 239 5.22 6.84 -24.33
CA ILE A 239 4.87 5.49 -24.79
C ILE A 239 3.35 5.32 -24.90
N SER A 240 2.59 5.78 -23.90
CA SER A 240 1.13 5.71 -23.89
C SER A 240 0.51 6.46 -25.08
N GLU A 241 0.95 7.67 -25.31
CA GLU A 241 0.53 8.51 -26.43
C GLU A 241 0.85 7.86 -27.78
N THR A 242 2.11 7.41 -27.95
CA THR A 242 2.57 6.73 -29.17
C THR A 242 1.74 5.46 -29.43
N LEU A 243 1.50 4.62 -28.42
CA LEU A 243 0.67 3.42 -28.55
C LEU A 243 -0.76 3.76 -28.96
N ASN A 244 -1.32 4.78 -28.34
CA ASN A 244 -2.67 5.25 -28.69
C ASN A 244 -2.73 5.68 -30.20
N PHE A 245 -1.78 6.47 -30.64
CA PHE A 245 -1.71 6.96 -32.03
C PHE A 245 -1.50 5.84 -33.05
N VAL A 246 -0.52 4.97 -32.83
CA VAL A 246 -0.19 3.86 -33.75
C VAL A 246 -1.32 2.85 -33.86
N THR A 247 -2.16 2.74 -32.83
CA THR A 247 -3.31 1.83 -32.85
C THR A 247 -4.62 2.48 -33.29
N GLY A 248 -4.55 3.64 -33.97
CA GLY A 248 -5.69 4.29 -34.59
C GLY A 248 -6.46 5.24 -33.66
N GLY A 249 -5.89 5.61 -32.52
CA GLY A 249 -6.41 6.65 -31.64
C GLY A 249 -6.01 8.05 -32.09
N SER A 250 -6.51 9.04 -31.38
CA SER A 250 -6.18 10.45 -31.54
C SER A 250 -6.05 11.09 -30.16
N GLU A 251 -5.80 12.40 -30.14
CA GLU A 251 -5.80 13.18 -28.90
C GLU A 251 -7.10 13.04 -28.09
N PHE A 252 -8.25 12.86 -28.78
CA PHE A 252 -9.58 12.81 -28.16
C PHE A 252 -10.23 11.43 -28.17
N LYS A 253 -9.66 10.46 -28.87
CA LYS A 253 -10.23 9.11 -29.00
C LYS A 253 -9.20 8.05 -28.66
N PRO A 254 -9.56 7.06 -27.84
CA PRO A 254 -8.66 5.94 -27.58
C PRO A 254 -8.48 5.10 -28.83
N GLY A 255 -7.24 4.66 -29.07
CA GLY A 255 -6.90 3.64 -30.05
C GLY A 255 -7.25 2.22 -29.55
N LEU A 256 -6.93 1.22 -30.36
CA LEU A 256 -7.12 -0.19 -29.96
C LEU A 256 -6.33 -0.53 -28.70
N VAL A 257 -5.15 0.07 -28.54
CA VAL A 257 -4.31 -0.05 -27.32
C VAL A 257 -4.14 1.36 -26.72
N SER A 258 -4.87 1.63 -25.67
CA SER A 258 -4.87 2.94 -24.99
C SER A 258 -4.60 2.73 -23.48
N TRP A 259 -3.38 2.33 -23.16
CA TRP A 259 -2.94 2.11 -21.78
C TRP A 259 -2.63 3.43 -21.09
N SER A 260 -2.95 3.53 -19.80
CA SER A 260 -2.51 4.71 -19.04
C SER A 260 -1.00 4.67 -18.79
N PRO A 261 -0.35 5.83 -18.70
CA PRO A 261 1.06 5.93 -18.32
C PRO A 261 1.38 5.20 -17.01
N ASP A 262 0.47 5.24 -16.03
CA ASP A 262 0.63 4.55 -14.76
C ASP A 262 0.70 3.02 -14.90
N ALA A 263 -0.07 2.44 -15.83
CA ALA A 263 -0.01 1.01 -16.13
C ALA A 263 1.34 0.62 -16.74
N ILE A 264 1.88 1.45 -17.61
CA ILE A 264 3.21 1.26 -18.22
C ILE A 264 4.29 1.39 -17.16
N ASP A 265 4.24 2.43 -16.30
CA ASP A 265 5.16 2.60 -15.18
C ASP A 265 5.12 1.42 -14.20
N TYR A 266 3.93 0.88 -13.95
CA TYR A 266 3.77 -0.30 -13.11
C TYR A 266 4.50 -1.51 -13.70
N LEU A 267 4.30 -1.81 -14.99
CA LEU A 267 4.97 -2.93 -15.66
C LEU A 267 6.50 -2.76 -15.69
N ILE A 268 6.99 -1.56 -16.02
CA ILE A 268 8.41 -1.24 -15.99
C ILE A 268 8.96 -1.41 -14.56
N GLY A 269 8.23 -0.92 -13.56
CA GLY A 269 8.59 -1.08 -12.15
C GLY A 269 8.67 -2.53 -11.70
N GLN A 270 7.78 -3.39 -12.17
CA GLN A 270 7.81 -4.84 -11.90
C GLN A 270 8.99 -5.52 -12.63
N ALA A 271 9.20 -5.22 -13.91
CA ALA A 271 10.29 -5.78 -14.69
C ALA A 271 11.69 -5.37 -14.16
N THR A 272 11.82 -4.16 -13.63
CA THR A 272 13.09 -3.61 -13.12
C THR A 272 13.29 -3.79 -11.61
N GLY A 273 12.33 -4.43 -10.92
CA GLY A 273 12.41 -4.63 -9.47
C GLY A 273 12.42 -3.31 -8.66
N GLY A 274 11.83 -2.24 -9.20
CA GLY A 274 11.77 -0.92 -8.58
C GLY A 274 13.01 -0.02 -8.84
N ILE A 275 14.09 -0.54 -9.43
CA ILE A 275 15.26 0.26 -9.80
C ILE A 275 14.87 1.35 -10.79
N GLY A 276 14.02 1.05 -11.77
CA GLY A 276 13.52 2.02 -12.74
C GLY A 276 12.82 3.21 -12.10
N ARG A 277 12.06 2.99 -11.03
CA ARG A 277 11.42 4.07 -10.26
C ARG A 277 12.43 4.95 -9.53
N GLU A 278 13.48 4.37 -8.95
CA GLU A 278 14.52 5.13 -8.25
C GLU A 278 15.39 5.92 -9.23
N LEU A 279 15.70 5.35 -10.41
CA LEU A 279 16.39 6.08 -11.47
C LEU A 279 15.57 7.27 -11.97
N ASN A 280 14.25 7.10 -12.15
CA ASN A 280 13.38 8.21 -12.52
C ASN A 280 13.34 9.31 -11.45
N LYS A 281 13.27 8.95 -10.16
CA LYS A 281 13.38 9.92 -9.06
C LYS A 281 14.73 10.62 -9.07
N ALA A 282 15.82 9.91 -9.32
CA ALA A 282 17.15 10.49 -9.43
C ALA A 282 17.24 11.50 -10.58
N PHE A 283 16.65 11.16 -11.73
CA PHE A 283 16.57 12.07 -12.88
C PHE A 283 15.76 13.33 -12.55
N GLN A 284 14.56 13.18 -11.96
CA GLN A 284 13.73 14.31 -11.53
C GLN A 284 14.43 15.18 -10.48
N SER A 285 15.17 14.57 -9.54
CA SER A 285 15.94 15.31 -8.55
C SER A 285 17.08 16.09 -9.17
N GLY A 286 17.73 15.52 -10.19
CA GLY A 286 18.78 16.21 -10.95
C GLY A 286 18.26 17.40 -11.75
N THR A 287 17.11 17.24 -12.42
CA THR A 287 16.47 18.33 -13.17
C THR A 287 15.99 19.44 -12.25
N ALA A 288 15.35 19.12 -11.13
CA ALA A 288 14.90 20.11 -10.16
C ALA A 288 16.06 20.89 -9.53
N ALA A 289 17.17 20.20 -9.20
CA ALA A 289 18.38 20.88 -8.71
C ALA A 289 18.97 21.82 -9.75
N ALA A 290 18.87 21.49 -11.04
CA ALA A 290 19.35 22.35 -12.12
C ALA A 290 18.43 23.55 -12.40
N THR A 291 17.12 23.40 -12.15
CA THR A 291 16.13 24.48 -12.35
C THR A 291 15.82 25.27 -11.10
N GLY A 292 16.34 24.88 -9.92
CA GLY A 292 16.03 25.51 -8.64
C GLY A 292 14.64 25.19 -8.10
N GLU A 293 13.99 24.16 -8.62
CA GLU A 293 12.65 23.73 -8.22
C GLU A 293 12.69 22.95 -6.91
N GLU A 294 11.83 23.29 -5.95
CA GLU A 294 11.68 22.52 -4.70
C GLU A 294 10.96 21.20 -4.95
N LEU A 295 11.64 20.09 -4.69
CA LEU A 295 11.06 18.77 -4.78
C LEU A 295 10.44 18.32 -3.46
N PRO A 296 9.21 17.78 -3.50
CA PRO A 296 8.63 17.11 -2.34
C PRO A 296 9.51 15.94 -1.89
N ILE A 297 9.64 15.73 -0.56
CA ILE A 297 10.52 14.72 0.04
C ILE A 297 10.26 13.30 -0.51
N TYR A 298 9.01 12.97 -0.83
CA TYR A 298 8.65 11.65 -1.38
C TYR A 298 9.20 11.40 -2.81
N LYS A 299 9.61 12.46 -3.53
CA LYS A 299 10.27 12.38 -4.84
C LYS A 299 11.80 12.21 -4.73
N ILE A 300 12.39 12.41 -3.56
CA ILE A 300 13.83 12.26 -3.35
C ILE A 300 14.18 10.75 -3.37
N PRO A 301 15.17 10.32 -4.18
CA PRO A 301 15.61 8.94 -4.23
C PRO A 301 15.98 8.40 -2.85
N LEU A 302 15.65 7.16 -2.57
CA LEU A 302 15.87 6.44 -1.32
C LEU A 302 15.14 7.07 -0.11
N VAL A 303 15.28 8.37 0.14
CA VAL A 303 14.65 9.08 1.28
C VAL A 303 13.13 8.99 1.22
N GLY A 304 12.55 9.19 0.05
CA GLY A 304 11.10 9.13 -0.15
C GLY A 304 10.45 7.75 0.13
N ARG A 305 11.24 6.71 0.42
CA ARG A 305 10.74 5.42 0.88
C ARG A 305 10.44 5.39 2.37
N PHE A 306 11.13 6.23 3.15
CA PHE A 306 11.05 6.25 4.60
C PHE A 306 10.17 7.38 5.13
N VAL A 307 9.78 8.32 4.29
CA VAL A 307 8.95 9.47 4.69
C VAL A 307 7.57 9.35 4.06
N GLY A 308 6.54 9.39 4.91
CA GLY A 308 5.15 9.54 4.51
C GLY A 308 4.60 10.90 4.91
N ASP A 309 3.55 11.32 4.23
CA ASP A 309 2.85 12.58 4.47
C ASP A 309 1.35 12.34 4.30
N THR A 310 0.59 12.54 5.38
CA THR A 310 -0.88 12.40 5.38
C THR A 310 -1.57 13.67 4.93
N THR A 311 -0.92 14.82 5.04
CA THR A 311 -1.45 16.14 4.67
C THR A 311 -1.19 16.48 3.21
N GLY A 312 -0.21 15.82 2.60
CA GLY A 312 0.15 15.99 1.20
C GLY A 312 -0.93 15.51 0.25
N GLN A 313 -0.78 15.90 -1.02
CA GLN A 313 -1.70 15.58 -2.11
C GLN A 313 -2.07 14.08 -2.17
N GLY A 314 -1.11 13.18 -1.96
CA GLY A 314 -1.33 11.74 -2.01
C GLY A 314 -2.24 11.23 -0.89
N GLY A 315 -2.04 11.70 0.34
CA GLY A 315 -2.86 11.33 1.50
C GLY A 315 -4.29 11.85 1.36
N GLN A 316 -4.45 13.13 1.04
CA GLN A 316 -5.77 13.75 0.85
C GLN A 316 -6.53 13.15 -0.33
N SER A 317 -5.83 12.85 -1.42
CA SER A 317 -6.43 12.20 -2.60
C SER A 317 -6.93 10.79 -2.28
N SER A 318 -6.17 9.98 -1.56
CA SER A 318 -6.60 8.63 -1.18
C SER A 318 -7.88 8.67 -0.35
N LYS A 319 -7.90 9.49 0.72
CA LYS A 319 -9.09 9.66 1.58
C LYS A 319 -10.30 10.17 0.81
N PHE A 320 -10.08 11.15 -0.06
CA PHE A 320 -11.14 11.71 -0.89
C PHE A 320 -11.83 10.62 -1.72
N TYR A 321 -11.05 9.79 -2.44
CA TYR A 321 -11.64 8.75 -3.27
C TYR A 321 -12.21 7.59 -2.48
N ASP A 322 -11.65 7.25 -1.33
CA ASP A 322 -12.21 6.25 -0.43
C ASP A 322 -13.58 6.72 0.14
N ALA A 323 -13.67 7.98 0.53
CA ALA A 323 -14.92 8.59 0.98
C ALA A 323 -15.98 8.65 -0.15
N ILE A 324 -15.58 9.11 -1.35
CA ILE A 324 -16.47 9.12 -2.53
C ILE A 324 -16.96 7.70 -2.85
N LYS A 325 -16.09 6.71 -2.80
CA LYS A 325 -16.46 5.30 -3.04
C LYS A 325 -17.49 4.81 -2.01
N GLN A 326 -17.29 5.09 -0.74
CA GLN A 326 -18.26 4.74 0.30
C GLN A 326 -19.61 5.44 0.09
N ILE A 327 -19.59 6.74 -0.18
CA ILE A 327 -20.82 7.49 -0.47
C ILE A 327 -21.54 6.91 -1.70
N ASN A 328 -20.83 6.60 -2.78
CA ASN A 328 -21.41 6.04 -3.98
C ASN A 328 -21.97 4.62 -3.76
N MET A 329 -21.37 3.80 -2.91
CA MET A 329 -21.91 2.50 -2.51
C MET A 329 -23.25 2.66 -1.78
N HIS A 330 -23.30 3.55 -0.80
CA HIS A 330 -24.54 3.84 -0.07
C HIS A 330 -25.61 4.50 -0.95
N GLU A 331 -25.19 5.34 -1.90
CA GLU A 331 -26.08 5.93 -2.90
C GLU A 331 -26.72 4.86 -3.79
N ALA A 332 -25.91 3.91 -4.27
CA ALA A 332 -26.41 2.83 -5.13
C ALA A 332 -27.42 1.95 -4.40
N GLU A 333 -27.17 1.59 -3.14
CA GLU A 333 -28.08 0.81 -2.32
C GLU A 333 -29.38 1.57 -2.06
N TYR A 334 -29.29 2.83 -1.62
CA TYR A 334 -30.45 3.68 -1.41
C TYR A 334 -31.33 3.82 -2.67
N LYS A 335 -30.69 4.09 -3.82
CA LYS A 335 -31.40 4.19 -5.10
C LYS A 335 -32.01 2.86 -5.54
N GLY A 336 -31.36 1.75 -5.24
CA GLY A 336 -31.87 0.41 -5.46
C GLY A 336 -33.19 0.18 -4.70
N LEU A 337 -33.19 0.46 -3.40
CA LEU A 337 -34.39 0.35 -2.55
C LEU A 337 -35.56 1.23 -3.05
N ILE A 338 -35.26 2.47 -3.47
CA ILE A 338 -36.27 3.36 -4.05
C ILE A 338 -36.84 2.79 -5.36
N LYS A 339 -35.97 2.29 -6.26
CA LYS A 339 -36.36 1.71 -7.56
C LYS A 339 -37.24 0.47 -7.38
N ASP A 340 -36.96 -0.33 -6.36
CA ASP A 340 -37.73 -1.53 -6.02
C ASP A 340 -39.04 -1.24 -5.28
N GLY A 341 -39.37 0.05 -5.06
CA GLY A 341 -40.58 0.47 -4.36
C GLY A 341 -40.53 0.34 -2.84
N ARG A 342 -39.37 -0.02 -2.26
CA ARG A 342 -39.16 -0.25 -0.82
C ARG A 342 -38.85 1.05 -0.06
N GLN A 343 -39.78 2.00 -0.16
CA GLN A 343 -39.55 3.38 0.35
C GLN A 343 -39.32 3.44 1.85
N GLN A 344 -39.94 2.57 2.63
CA GLN A 344 -39.77 2.57 4.08
C GLN A 344 -38.39 2.09 4.45
N GLU A 345 -37.94 1.01 3.85
CA GLU A 345 -36.58 0.49 4.06
C GLU A 345 -35.50 1.47 3.57
N ALA A 346 -35.77 2.22 2.50
CA ALA A 346 -34.86 3.26 2.04
C ALA A 346 -34.72 4.39 3.09
N ARG A 347 -35.80 4.76 3.80
CA ARG A 347 -35.75 5.76 4.89
C ARG A 347 -35.00 5.22 6.10
N GLU A 348 -35.22 3.98 6.47
CA GLU A 348 -34.50 3.30 7.56
C GLU A 348 -33.03 3.21 7.23
N TYR A 349 -32.68 2.79 6.01
CA TYR A 349 -31.30 2.74 5.52
C TYR A 349 -30.59 4.10 5.58
N MET A 350 -31.27 5.17 5.16
CA MET A 350 -30.74 6.53 5.25
C MET A 350 -30.55 7.00 6.70
N ALA A 351 -31.39 6.55 7.62
CA ALA A 351 -31.25 6.89 9.04
C ALA A 351 -30.05 6.17 9.69
N GLU A 352 -29.84 4.91 9.30
CA GLU A 352 -28.74 4.07 9.80
C GLU A 352 -27.37 4.40 9.18
N ASN A 353 -27.37 4.96 7.94
CA ASN A 353 -26.16 5.24 7.18
C ASN A 353 -26.01 6.74 6.89
N PRO A 354 -25.37 7.52 7.78
CA PRO A 354 -25.18 8.97 7.61
C PRO A 354 -24.52 9.37 6.29
N ALA A 355 -23.65 8.51 5.74
CA ALA A 355 -22.99 8.72 4.45
C ALA A 355 -23.97 8.95 3.28
N THR A 356 -25.20 8.41 3.35
CA THR A 356 -26.24 8.65 2.35
C THR A 356 -26.66 10.11 2.24
N ARG A 357 -26.54 10.90 3.32
CA ARG A 357 -26.86 12.33 3.34
C ARG A 357 -25.81 13.18 2.63
N LEU A 358 -24.63 12.59 2.37
CA LEU A 358 -23.50 13.28 1.75
C LEU A 358 -23.44 13.08 0.22
N MET A 359 -24.42 12.39 -0.39
CA MET A 359 -24.45 12.11 -1.84
C MET A 359 -24.28 13.37 -2.71
N LEU A 360 -25.05 14.43 -2.41
CA LEU A 360 -24.95 15.68 -3.18
C LEU A 360 -23.60 16.37 -2.98
N LEU A 361 -23.06 16.34 -1.76
CA LEU A 361 -21.76 16.90 -1.44
C LEU A 361 -20.65 16.10 -2.15
N GLY A 362 -20.71 14.77 -2.16
CA GLY A 362 -19.77 13.90 -2.84
C GLY A 362 -19.73 14.17 -4.35
N ASN A 363 -20.88 14.15 -4.99
CA ASN A 363 -21.03 14.44 -6.42
C ASN A 363 -20.52 15.84 -6.80
N HIS A 364 -20.78 16.85 -5.95
CA HIS A 364 -20.29 18.22 -6.19
C HIS A 364 -18.76 18.30 -6.03
N ALA A 365 -18.22 17.70 -4.99
CA ALA A 365 -16.78 17.69 -4.72
C ALA A 365 -16.02 16.98 -5.84
N GLU A 366 -16.50 15.82 -6.30
CA GLU A 366 -15.89 15.08 -7.39
C GLU A 366 -15.85 15.90 -8.70
N ARG A 367 -16.97 16.51 -9.08
CA ARG A 367 -17.04 17.39 -10.26
C ARG A 367 -16.12 18.61 -10.13
N THR A 368 -16.00 19.18 -8.94
CA THR A 368 -15.11 20.33 -8.69
C THR A 368 -13.65 19.93 -8.86
N VAL A 369 -13.26 18.79 -8.27
CA VAL A 369 -11.89 18.25 -8.41
C VAL A 369 -11.57 17.92 -9.88
N GLN A 370 -12.52 17.34 -10.62
CA GLN A 370 -12.35 17.07 -12.05
C GLN A 370 -12.13 18.36 -12.86
N LYS A 371 -12.91 19.42 -12.62
CA LYS A 371 -12.74 20.73 -13.27
C LYS A 371 -11.37 21.36 -12.95
N LEU A 372 -10.95 21.30 -11.70
CA LEU A 372 -9.64 21.81 -11.29
C LEU A 372 -8.49 21.04 -11.93
N ARG A 373 -8.63 19.73 -12.09
CA ARG A 373 -7.64 18.91 -12.80
C ARG A 373 -7.59 19.19 -14.29
N SER A 374 -8.75 19.43 -14.92
CA SER A 374 -8.77 19.87 -16.32
C SER A 374 -8.06 21.22 -16.49
N ALA A 375 -8.40 22.20 -15.64
CA ALA A 375 -7.74 23.50 -15.67
C ALA A 375 -6.22 23.41 -15.43
N LYS A 376 -5.77 22.51 -14.54
CA LYS A 376 -4.33 22.25 -14.36
C LYS A 376 -3.70 21.69 -15.63
N ARG A 377 -4.36 20.74 -16.33
CA ARG A 377 -3.86 20.21 -17.61
C ARG A 377 -3.72 21.31 -18.64
N ASP A 378 -4.76 22.13 -18.79
CA ASP A 378 -4.75 23.26 -19.74
C ASP A 378 -3.58 24.22 -19.45
N LEU A 379 -3.24 24.44 -18.16
CA LEU A 379 -2.06 25.22 -17.77
C LEU A 379 -0.75 24.54 -18.20
N VAL A 380 -0.60 23.25 -17.97
CA VAL A 380 0.59 22.49 -18.38
C VAL A 380 0.74 22.49 -19.89
N ASP A 381 -0.34 22.23 -20.62
CA ASP A 381 -0.35 22.17 -22.09
C ASP A 381 -0.08 23.52 -22.72
N SER A 382 -0.46 24.62 -22.05
CA SER A 382 -0.15 26.00 -22.49
C SER A 382 1.28 26.46 -22.14
N GLY A 383 2.09 25.60 -21.50
CA GLY A 383 3.44 25.95 -21.08
C GLY A 383 3.50 26.95 -19.92
N ALA A 384 2.50 26.91 -19.04
CA ALA A 384 2.45 27.77 -17.86
C ALA A 384 3.64 27.52 -16.91
N ASP A 385 4.02 28.54 -16.14
CA ASP A 385 5.09 28.48 -15.18
C ASP A 385 4.80 27.43 -14.08
N SER A 386 5.87 26.82 -13.58
CA SER A 386 5.82 25.81 -12.51
C SER A 386 5.04 26.30 -11.27
N GLU A 387 5.13 27.59 -10.95
CA GLU A 387 4.39 28.21 -9.85
C GLU A 387 2.87 28.19 -10.09
N GLN A 388 2.41 28.44 -11.30
CA GLN A 388 0.99 28.40 -11.64
C GLN A 388 0.44 26.97 -11.54
N VAL A 389 1.22 25.98 -11.97
CA VAL A 389 0.89 24.57 -11.86
C VAL A 389 0.84 24.16 -10.38
N ARG A 390 1.79 24.60 -9.56
CA ARG A 390 1.83 24.38 -8.11
C ARG A 390 0.59 24.92 -7.41
N VAL A 391 0.21 26.16 -7.71
CA VAL A 391 -1.00 26.80 -7.16
C VAL A 391 -2.27 26.02 -7.54
N ALA A 392 -2.33 25.49 -8.77
CA ALA A 392 -3.45 24.64 -9.19
C ALA A 392 -3.50 23.32 -8.40
N GLU A 393 -2.35 22.69 -8.15
CA GLU A 393 -2.24 21.48 -7.30
C GLU A 393 -2.66 21.74 -5.86
N GLU A 394 -2.24 22.83 -5.28
CA GLU A 394 -2.63 23.24 -3.93
C GLU A 394 -4.15 23.44 -3.80
N ARG A 395 -4.78 24.05 -4.82
CA ARG A 395 -6.24 24.21 -4.85
C ARG A 395 -6.98 22.87 -4.91
N ILE A 396 -6.47 21.92 -5.71
CA ILE A 396 -7.02 20.56 -5.78
C ILE A 396 -6.93 19.90 -4.41
N THR A 397 -5.75 19.95 -3.79
CA THR A 397 -5.49 19.34 -2.48
C THR A 397 -6.35 19.99 -1.38
N ALA A 398 -6.46 21.31 -1.37
CA ALA A 398 -7.31 22.05 -0.43
C ALA A 398 -8.79 21.67 -0.58
N THR A 399 -9.27 21.52 -1.81
CA THR A 399 -10.66 21.09 -2.08
C THR A 399 -10.92 19.69 -1.55
N MET A 400 -9.99 18.76 -1.77
CA MET A 400 -10.10 17.39 -1.26
C MET A 400 -10.06 17.37 0.27
N ARG A 401 -9.17 18.14 0.89
CA ARG A 401 -9.07 18.24 2.34
C ARG A 401 -10.35 18.74 2.97
N LEU A 402 -10.91 19.86 2.47
CA LEU A 402 -12.16 20.41 2.95
C LEU A 402 -13.35 19.42 2.84
N PHE A 403 -13.37 18.63 1.79
CA PHE A 403 -14.36 17.57 1.64
C PHE A 403 -14.14 16.46 2.68
N ASN A 404 -12.90 15.98 2.86
CA ASN A 404 -12.56 14.95 3.83
C ASN A 404 -12.91 15.36 5.26
N GLU A 405 -12.62 16.62 5.66
CA GLU A 405 -12.99 17.19 6.94
C GLU A 405 -14.52 17.20 7.16
N ARG A 406 -15.29 17.56 6.13
CA ARG A 406 -16.76 17.54 6.19
C ARG A 406 -17.33 16.14 6.30
N VAL A 407 -16.74 15.18 5.60
CA VAL A 407 -17.14 13.77 5.71
C VAL A 407 -16.85 13.24 7.10
N ALA A 408 -15.64 13.49 7.64
CA ALA A 408 -15.26 13.07 8.99
C ALA A 408 -16.17 13.69 10.09
N ALA A 409 -16.63 14.93 9.91
CA ALA A 409 -17.54 15.59 10.84
C ALA A 409 -18.99 15.09 10.75
N ALA A 410 -19.39 14.42 9.66
CA ALA A 410 -20.77 14.00 9.39
C ALA A 410 -21.00 12.50 9.65
N ILE A 411 -19.94 11.71 9.72
CA ILE A 411 -19.95 10.26 10.00
C ILE A 411 -19.39 10.01 11.41
#